data_b27da065c45075dc103cf544afaf6b2c
#
_entry.id   b27da065c45075dc103cf544afaf6b2c
#
_cell.length_a   1.000
_cell.length_b   1.000
_cell.length_c   1.000
_cell.angle_alpha   90.00
_cell.angle_beta   90.00
_cell.angle_gamma   90.00
#
_symmetry.space_group_name_H-M   'P 1'
#
loop_
_entity.id
_entity.type
_entity.pdbx_description
1 polymer ?
#
loop_
_entity_poly.entity_id
_entity_poly.type
_entity_poly.pdbx_seq_one_letter_code
_entity_poly.pdbx_strand_id
1 'polypeptide(L)'
;MKRFSILLPLVILIASCDGVLSSTSSLVTTSSEIISLSSSTVSGSTSQLSPIVTIDLYNLNDFHGAVEHNPSNKEIGINRLAGYFKTQLASNPNSIFLSSGDMWQGSADSNITRGRLVVDAMNQMGFSAMAIGNHEFDWTDDYLFLNQTRSDFPLLGINIMTQATNQRAAFADASIMIERSGIQIGIIGTIGASLESTILTSAVAPYDFVPYTNLVKDESQRLKNLGADLIVLLNHDGTVESGVMPYVDAVFNGHTHRREVFHVNGKPVYQGQAYGQAISHVRFAFNTANMVPSFIQNQSGVYTYESLSSSNQFPQEDEEMKALYDTYLVNEINEVKNEVIGEAEEALTRQQLGQFAVDEMLRFAQTVKEDVVASFHNSGGVRATIDQGQVTYGELYKAFPFDNELMIVEVTGTQLLWWLSAGLYQKTVPNLTPVDENQSYWIISINFLTERHLESSSYPHDLDTAINTYQYIREQLKTRWLSEGTIRASDYN
;
A
#
# COMPACT_ATOMS: atom_id res chain seq x y z
N MET A 1 20.46 -14.21 -42.23
CA MET A 1 20.10 -14.01 -43.65
C MET A 1 18.63 -13.61 -43.71
N LYS A 2 18.38 -12.59 -44.52
CA LYS A 2 17.10 -12.01 -44.95
C LYS A 2 16.28 -11.20 -43.90
N ARG A 3 16.53 -9.90 -43.95
CA ARG A 3 15.63 -8.81 -43.52
C ARG A 3 14.45 -8.72 -44.48
N PHE A 4 13.26 -8.48 -43.97
CA PHE A 4 12.15 -7.93 -44.76
C PHE A 4 11.65 -6.65 -44.09
N SER A 5 11.90 -5.53 -44.74
CA SER A 5 11.29 -4.24 -44.47
C SER A 5 10.01 -4.16 -45.30
N ILE A 6 8.90 -3.76 -44.67
CA ILE A 6 7.68 -3.36 -45.36
C ILE A 6 7.43 -1.91 -45.01
N LEU A 7 7.59 -1.03 -46.00
CA LEU A 7 7.08 0.34 -46.03
C LEU A 7 5.58 0.31 -46.40
N LEU A 8 4.77 1.06 -45.67
CA LEU A 8 3.40 1.45 -46.12
C LEU A 8 3.33 2.98 -46.24
N PRO A 9 2.70 3.52 -47.27
CA PRO A 9 2.73 4.95 -47.58
C PRO A 9 1.64 5.73 -46.86
N LEU A 10 2.01 6.96 -46.50
CA LEU A 10 1.18 8.04 -45.97
C LEU A 10 0.22 8.55 -47.07
N VAL A 11 -1.08 8.54 -46.81
CA VAL A 11 -2.07 9.26 -47.64
C VAL A 11 -2.57 10.47 -46.87
N ILE A 12 -2.22 11.64 -47.41
CA ILE A 12 -2.74 12.95 -46.97
C ILE A 12 -4.02 13.22 -47.78
N LEU A 13 -5.15 13.45 -47.14
CA LEU A 13 -6.34 14.00 -47.77
C LEU A 13 -6.59 15.41 -47.20
N ILE A 14 -6.42 16.40 -48.08
CA ILE A 14 -6.82 17.77 -47.85
C ILE A 14 -8.24 17.89 -48.48
N ALA A 15 -9.18 18.39 -47.71
CA ALA A 15 -10.45 18.88 -48.28
C ALA A 15 -10.81 20.23 -47.65
N SER A 16 -10.66 21.25 -48.45
CA SER A 16 -11.21 22.60 -48.26
C SER A 16 -12.66 22.63 -48.73
N CYS A 17 -13.53 23.33 -48.04
CA CYS A 17 -14.71 23.93 -48.65
C CYS A 17 -15.15 25.19 -47.88
N ASP A 18 -15.12 26.31 -48.59
CA ASP A 18 -15.69 27.61 -48.25
C ASP A 18 -17.24 27.56 -48.27
N GLY A 19 -17.87 28.40 -47.47
CA GLY A 19 -19.32 28.60 -47.50
C GLY A 19 -19.71 29.92 -46.78
N VAL A 20 -19.78 30.99 -47.54
CA VAL A 20 -20.26 32.35 -47.20
C VAL A 20 -21.79 32.40 -47.26
N LEU A 21 -22.44 33.19 -46.38
CA LEU A 21 -23.64 34.09 -46.60
C LEU A 21 -24.25 34.41 -45.22
N SER A 22 -24.21 35.62 -44.72
CA SER A 22 -24.87 36.90 -44.99
C SER A 22 -26.30 37.01 -44.44
N SER A 23 -26.45 38.17 -43.77
CA SER A 23 -27.63 39.03 -43.58
C SER A 23 -28.50 38.72 -42.35
N THR A 24 -29.05 39.70 -41.62
CA THR A 24 -29.35 41.12 -41.83
C THR A 24 -29.68 41.79 -40.50
N SER A 25 -29.37 43.04 -40.46
CA SER A 25 -29.68 44.17 -39.58
C SER A 25 -31.09 44.24 -39.00
N SER A 26 -31.23 44.78 -37.79
CA SER A 26 -32.21 45.84 -37.51
C SER A 26 -31.68 46.80 -36.44
N LEU A 27 -31.51 48.04 -36.85
CA LEU A 27 -31.28 49.22 -36.05
C LEU A 27 -32.54 49.64 -35.29
N VAL A 28 -32.39 49.92 -34.00
CA VAL A 28 -33.31 50.86 -33.32
C VAL A 28 -32.48 51.94 -32.67
N THR A 29 -32.57 53.10 -33.23
CA THR A 29 -32.07 54.38 -32.71
C THR A 29 -33.05 54.94 -31.69
N THR A 30 -32.58 55.36 -30.53
CA THR A 30 -33.16 56.46 -29.73
C THR A 30 -32.06 57.33 -29.15
N SER A 31 -32.35 58.61 -29.29
CA SER A 31 -31.48 59.77 -29.16
C SER A 31 -31.04 60.08 -27.72
N SER A 32 -29.81 60.54 -27.64
CA SER A 32 -29.23 61.71 -26.96
C SER A 32 -29.73 62.16 -25.60
N GLU A 33 -28.83 62.13 -24.62
CA GLU A 33 -28.55 63.33 -23.80
C GLU A 33 -27.06 63.31 -23.39
N ILE A 34 -26.37 64.39 -23.78
CA ILE A 34 -24.95 64.61 -23.41
C ILE A 34 -24.94 65.38 -22.09
N ILE A 35 -24.50 64.71 -21.04
CA ILE A 35 -24.07 65.37 -19.80
C ILE A 35 -22.53 65.27 -19.76
N SER A 36 -21.89 66.39 -19.99
CA SER A 36 -20.47 66.61 -19.82
C SER A 36 -20.15 66.62 -18.32
N LEU A 37 -19.54 65.56 -17.79
CA LEU A 37 -18.92 65.58 -16.49
C LEU A 37 -17.39 65.45 -16.66
N SER A 38 -16.73 66.51 -16.13
CA SER A 38 -15.27 66.61 -16.07
C SER A 38 -14.56 65.37 -15.54
N SER A 39 -13.66 64.82 -16.32
CA SER A 39 -12.77 63.72 -15.94
C SER A 39 -11.74 64.19 -14.90
N SER A 40 -11.99 63.89 -13.65
CA SER A 40 -10.88 63.71 -12.69
C SER A 40 -10.34 62.32 -12.89
N THR A 41 -9.16 62.20 -13.50
CA THR A 41 -8.40 60.98 -13.60
C THR A 41 -7.92 60.60 -12.19
N VAL A 42 -8.70 59.75 -11.51
CA VAL A 42 -8.18 58.95 -10.41
C VAL A 42 -7.43 57.79 -11.07
N SER A 43 -6.10 57.88 -11.10
CA SER A 43 -5.25 56.74 -11.39
C SER A 43 -5.32 55.78 -10.20
N GLY A 44 -6.40 54.99 -10.16
CA GLY A 44 -6.47 53.80 -9.31
C GLY A 44 -5.61 52.76 -9.95
N SER A 45 -4.44 52.50 -9.37
CA SER A 45 -3.70 51.26 -9.64
C SER A 45 -4.64 50.10 -9.26
N THR A 46 -5.30 49.49 -10.23
CA THR A 46 -5.86 48.16 -10.04
C THR A 46 -4.68 47.25 -9.78
N SER A 47 -4.41 46.95 -8.52
CA SER A 47 -3.55 45.83 -8.15
C SER A 47 -4.21 44.60 -8.76
N GLN A 48 -3.73 44.16 -9.91
CA GLN A 48 -4.11 42.89 -10.49
C GLN A 48 -3.69 41.84 -9.47
N LEU A 49 -4.66 41.25 -8.77
CA LEU A 49 -4.40 40.14 -7.87
C LEU A 49 -3.71 39.06 -8.70
N SER A 50 -2.51 38.66 -8.28
CA SER A 50 -1.81 37.55 -8.94
C SER A 50 -2.69 36.33 -8.89
N PRO A 51 -2.79 35.56 -9.99
CA PRO A 51 -3.60 34.35 -9.99
C PRO A 51 -3.15 33.39 -8.91
N ILE A 52 -4.11 32.75 -8.24
CA ILE A 52 -3.84 31.68 -7.25
C ILE A 52 -3.97 30.35 -7.98
N VAL A 53 -2.94 29.52 -7.86
CA VAL A 53 -2.93 28.13 -8.31
C VAL A 53 -3.08 27.23 -7.10
N THR A 54 -3.95 26.24 -7.18
CA THR A 54 -4.08 25.21 -6.12
C THR A 54 -3.48 23.90 -6.57
N ILE A 55 -2.73 23.26 -5.66
CA ILE A 55 -2.21 21.91 -5.78
C ILE A 55 -2.96 21.02 -4.78
N ASP A 56 -3.54 19.95 -5.27
CA ASP A 56 -4.19 18.93 -4.48
C ASP A 56 -3.32 17.66 -4.43
N LEU A 57 -2.91 17.27 -3.23
CA LEU A 57 -2.15 16.05 -2.98
C LEU A 57 -3.09 15.02 -2.37
N TYR A 58 -3.27 13.90 -3.02
CA TYR A 58 -4.03 12.76 -2.51
C TYR A 58 -3.08 11.61 -2.20
N ASN A 59 -3.30 10.92 -1.08
CA ASN A 59 -2.49 9.78 -0.69
C ASN A 59 -3.37 8.58 -0.31
N LEU A 60 -2.98 7.42 -0.82
CA LEU A 60 -3.49 6.11 -0.45
C LEU A 60 -2.34 5.33 0.19
N ASN A 61 -2.57 4.73 1.35
CA ASN A 61 -1.57 3.97 2.09
C ASN A 61 -2.17 2.64 2.57
N ASP A 62 -1.32 1.66 2.82
CA ASP A 62 -1.70 0.38 3.42
C ASP A 62 -2.92 -0.26 2.71
N PHE A 63 -2.89 -0.25 1.38
CA PHE A 63 -4.00 -0.76 0.57
C PHE A 63 -4.12 -2.28 0.64
N HIS A 64 -2.99 -2.97 0.79
CA HIS A 64 -2.91 -4.42 0.96
C HIS A 64 -3.73 -5.21 -0.07
N GLY A 65 -3.74 -4.73 -1.30
CA GLY A 65 -4.47 -5.37 -2.38
C GLY A 65 -5.98 -5.46 -2.18
N ALA A 66 -6.61 -4.58 -1.39
CA ALA A 66 -8.05 -4.56 -1.14
C ALA A 66 -8.83 -4.08 -2.39
N VAL A 67 -8.69 -4.84 -3.48
CA VAL A 67 -9.25 -4.47 -4.80
C VAL A 67 -10.75 -4.58 -4.87
N GLU A 68 -11.36 -5.47 -4.08
CA GLU A 68 -12.81 -5.65 -4.05
C GLU A 68 -13.50 -4.55 -3.24
N HIS A 69 -14.68 -4.11 -3.70
CA HIS A 69 -15.57 -3.29 -2.88
C HIS A 69 -16.21 -4.14 -1.80
N ASN A 70 -15.97 -3.81 -0.52
CA ASN A 70 -16.54 -4.53 0.62
C ASN A 70 -17.17 -3.56 1.63
N PRO A 71 -18.51 -3.35 1.56
CA PRO A 71 -19.21 -2.45 2.48
C PRO A 71 -19.12 -2.87 3.95
N SER A 72 -19.06 -4.17 4.24
CA SER A 72 -18.98 -4.68 5.62
C SER A 72 -17.67 -4.28 6.29
N ASN A 73 -16.57 -4.28 5.54
CA ASN A 73 -15.25 -3.86 5.99
C ASN A 73 -14.97 -2.38 5.68
N LYS A 74 -15.91 -1.68 5.03
CA LYS A 74 -15.75 -0.28 4.59
C LYS A 74 -14.61 -0.09 3.57
N GLU A 75 -14.33 -1.11 2.78
CA GLU A 75 -13.34 -1.08 1.71
C GLU A 75 -13.99 -0.51 0.44
N ILE A 76 -13.42 0.55 -0.12
CA ILE A 76 -13.98 1.26 -1.29
C ILE A 76 -13.84 0.41 -2.55
N GLY A 77 -12.74 -0.35 -2.67
CA GLY A 77 -12.41 -1.16 -3.84
C GLY A 77 -11.83 -0.36 -5.00
N ILE A 78 -11.06 -1.05 -5.85
CA ILE A 78 -10.19 -0.39 -6.83
C ILE A 78 -10.97 0.33 -7.93
N ASN A 79 -12.10 -0.24 -8.39
CA ASN A 79 -12.94 0.37 -9.43
C ASN A 79 -13.50 1.73 -8.99
N ARG A 80 -13.90 1.84 -7.72
CA ARG A 80 -14.45 3.06 -7.14
C ARG A 80 -13.35 4.06 -6.76
N LEU A 81 -12.19 3.59 -6.31
CA LEU A 81 -11.02 4.46 -6.11
C LEU A 81 -10.60 5.12 -7.42
N ALA A 82 -10.58 4.37 -8.53
CA ALA A 82 -10.31 4.93 -9.85
C ALA A 82 -11.32 6.02 -10.24
N GLY A 83 -12.62 5.77 -10.03
CA GLY A 83 -13.68 6.76 -10.25
C GLY A 83 -13.51 8.01 -9.38
N TYR A 84 -13.08 7.84 -8.13
CA TYR A 84 -12.76 8.95 -7.23
C TYR A 84 -11.61 9.79 -7.80
N PHE A 85 -10.45 9.20 -8.07
CA PHE A 85 -9.28 9.92 -8.56
C PHE A 85 -9.54 10.61 -9.92
N LYS A 86 -10.25 9.96 -10.82
CA LYS A 86 -10.68 10.54 -12.09
C LYS A 86 -11.55 11.79 -11.89
N THR A 87 -12.47 11.76 -10.92
CA THR A 87 -13.30 12.91 -10.54
C THR A 87 -12.46 14.05 -9.95
N GLN A 88 -11.49 13.74 -9.08
CA GLN A 88 -10.61 14.75 -8.50
C GLN A 88 -9.74 15.41 -9.56
N LEU A 89 -9.15 14.64 -10.48
CA LEU A 89 -8.35 15.16 -11.58
C LEU A 89 -9.18 16.06 -12.53
N ALA A 90 -10.42 15.68 -12.80
CA ALA A 90 -11.32 16.48 -13.62
C ALA A 90 -11.71 17.81 -12.93
N SER A 91 -11.81 17.82 -11.59
CA SER A 91 -12.13 19.02 -10.81
C SER A 91 -10.92 19.96 -10.62
N ASN A 92 -9.73 19.42 -10.50
CA ASN A 92 -8.46 20.15 -10.46
C ASN A 92 -7.36 19.40 -11.22
N PRO A 93 -6.96 19.85 -12.43
CA PRO A 93 -5.89 19.23 -13.22
C PRO A 93 -4.51 19.23 -12.51
N ASN A 94 -4.35 20.00 -11.44
CA ASN A 94 -3.14 20.03 -10.62
C ASN A 94 -3.19 19.02 -9.46
N SER A 95 -4.12 18.06 -9.51
CA SER A 95 -4.15 16.93 -8.57
C SER A 95 -2.97 16.01 -8.80
N ILE A 96 -2.38 15.51 -7.70
CA ILE A 96 -1.26 14.56 -7.69
C ILE A 96 -1.65 13.39 -6.78
N PHE A 97 -1.53 12.17 -7.29
CA PHE A 97 -1.86 10.94 -6.58
C PHE A 97 -0.58 10.25 -6.13
N LEU A 98 -0.51 9.93 -4.84
CA LEU A 98 0.66 9.44 -4.13
C LEU A 98 0.32 8.22 -3.28
N SER A 99 1.33 7.44 -2.92
CA SER A 99 1.17 6.36 -1.96
C SER A 99 2.30 6.33 -0.94
N SER A 100 1.95 6.10 0.32
CA SER A 100 2.90 5.90 1.42
C SER A 100 3.18 4.41 1.70
N GLY A 101 3.08 3.52 0.70
CA GLY A 101 3.51 2.12 0.77
C GLY A 101 2.46 1.13 1.26
N ASP A 102 2.87 -0.13 1.34
CA ASP A 102 2.06 -1.31 1.67
C ASP A 102 0.84 -1.46 0.74
N MET A 103 1.10 -1.40 -0.56
CA MET A 103 0.04 -1.42 -1.56
C MET A 103 -0.34 -2.83 -2.01
N TRP A 104 0.62 -3.78 -2.05
CA TRP A 104 0.47 -4.97 -2.87
C TRP A 104 0.00 -6.20 -2.11
N GLN A 105 0.63 -6.55 -0.98
CA GLN A 105 0.39 -7.80 -0.27
C GLN A 105 -0.84 -7.73 0.64
N GLY A 106 -1.74 -8.74 0.59
CA GLY A 106 -2.83 -8.87 1.56
C GLY A 106 -4.07 -9.59 1.05
N SER A 107 -4.55 -9.34 -0.18
CA SER A 107 -5.70 -10.07 -0.74
C SER A 107 -5.26 -11.22 -1.64
N ALA A 108 -6.17 -12.19 -1.86
CA ALA A 108 -5.95 -13.25 -2.82
C ALA A 108 -5.65 -12.69 -4.22
N ASP A 109 -6.43 -11.71 -4.66
CA ASP A 109 -6.34 -11.10 -6.00
C ASP A 109 -4.97 -10.47 -6.25
N SER A 110 -4.46 -9.74 -5.29
CA SER A 110 -3.14 -9.14 -5.40
C SER A 110 -2.01 -10.17 -5.23
N ASN A 111 -2.14 -11.09 -4.28
CA ASN A 111 -1.11 -12.07 -3.98
C ASN A 111 -0.93 -13.09 -5.12
N ILE A 112 -2.01 -13.56 -5.74
CA ILE A 112 -1.97 -14.45 -6.91
C ILE A 112 -1.23 -13.77 -8.07
N THR A 113 -1.43 -12.47 -8.24
CA THR A 113 -0.79 -11.67 -9.29
C THR A 113 0.55 -11.08 -8.88
N ARG A 114 1.04 -11.34 -7.64
CA ARG A 114 2.28 -10.76 -7.08
C ARG A 114 2.34 -9.24 -7.23
N GLY A 115 1.23 -8.57 -6.92
CA GLY A 115 1.10 -7.12 -6.95
C GLY A 115 0.85 -6.51 -8.34
N ARG A 116 0.99 -7.26 -9.44
CA ARG A 116 0.87 -6.73 -10.82
C ARG A 116 -0.47 -6.04 -11.07
N LEU A 117 -1.57 -6.63 -10.61
CA LEU A 117 -2.90 -6.02 -10.72
C LEU A 117 -2.93 -4.64 -10.07
N VAL A 118 -2.39 -4.50 -8.85
CA VAL A 118 -2.39 -3.23 -8.13
C VAL A 118 -1.50 -2.20 -8.82
N VAL A 119 -0.32 -2.61 -9.30
CA VAL A 119 0.58 -1.73 -10.06
C VAL A 119 -0.10 -1.21 -11.34
N ASP A 120 -0.72 -2.08 -12.13
CA ASP A 120 -1.42 -1.66 -13.35
C ASP A 120 -2.59 -0.71 -13.05
N ALA A 121 -3.31 -0.98 -11.97
CA ALA A 121 -4.37 -0.10 -11.54
C ALA A 121 -3.85 1.27 -11.07
N MET A 122 -2.72 1.32 -10.34
CA MET A 122 -2.07 2.58 -9.96
C MET A 122 -1.58 3.36 -11.19
N ASN A 123 -1.01 2.68 -12.19
CA ASN A 123 -0.65 3.28 -13.49
C ASN A 123 -1.89 3.91 -14.15
N GLN A 124 -2.98 3.18 -14.25
CA GLN A 124 -4.23 3.66 -14.86
C GLN A 124 -4.85 4.82 -14.08
N MET A 125 -4.77 4.82 -12.75
CA MET A 125 -5.21 5.95 -11.92
C MET A 125 -4.28 7.17 -12.02
N GLY A 126 -3.06 7.03 -12.55
CA GLY A 126 -2.10 8.11 -12.71
C GLY A 126 -1.35 8.46 -11.43
N PHE A 127 -1.01 7.45 -10.61
CA PHE A 127 -0.13 7.67 -9.47
C PHE A 127 1.21 8.24 -9.93
N SER A 128 1.76 9.16 -9.15
CA SER A 128 2.97 9.90 -9.52
C SER A 128 4.20 9.48 -8.72
N ALA A 129 4.02 8.86 -7.56
CA ALA A 129 5.07 8.28 -6.74
C ALA A 129 4.49 7.38 -5.66
N MET A 130 5.28 6.41 -5.19
CA MET A 130 4.96 5.52 -4.07
C MET A 130 6.19 5.37 -3.18
N ALA A 131 6.07 5.57 -1.85
CA ALA A 131 7.08 5.09 -0.92
C ALA A 131 7.00 3.57 -0.79
N ILE A 132 8.14 2.92 -0.59
CA ILE A 132 8.21 1.49 -0.33
C ILE A 132 7.83 1.25 1.15
N GLY A 133 6.88 0.34 1.40
CA GLY A 133 6.54 -0.15 2.72
C GLY A 133 7.22 -1.49 3.03
N ASN A 134 6.93 -2.03 4.22
CA ASN A 134 7.53 -3.31 4.62
C ASN A 134 6.93 -4.50 3.85
N HIS A 135 5.66 -4.46 3.49
CA HIS A 135 5.00 -5.54 2.75
C HIS A 135 5.33 -5.59 1.26
N GLU A 136 6.03 -4.60 0.71
CA GLU A 136 6.62 -4.70 -0.63
C GLU A 136 7.75 -5.73 -0.70
N PHE A 137 8.35 -6.12 0.43
CA PHE A 137 9.40 -7.14 0.52
C PHE A 137 8.88 -8.58 0.71
N ASP A 138 7.59 -8.79 0.92
CA ASP A 138 7.01 -10.11 1.27
C ASP A 138 7.25 -11.20 0.21
N TRP A 139 7.52 -10.82 -1.05
CA TRP A 139 7.79 -11.74 -2.15
C TRP A 139 9.23 -11.67 -2.66
N THR A 140 10.16 -11.21 -1.86
CA THR A 140 11.56 -10.94 -2.18
C THR A 140 11.77 -9.69 -3.05
N ASP A 141 13.00 -9.24 -3.16
CA ASP A 141 13.38 -8.08 -3.96
C ASP A 141 13.23 -8.29 -5.48
N ASP A 142 13.22 -9.54 -5.97
CA ASP A 142 12.92 -9.84 -7.39
C ASP A 142 11.56 -9.25 -7.81
N TYR A 143 10.54 -9.41 -6.97
CA TYR A 143 9.21 -8.85 -7.25
C TYR A 143 9.17 -7.33 -7.08
N LEU A 144 9.97 -6.76 -6.17
CA LEU A 144 10.17 -5.31 -6.09
C LEU A 144 10.73 -4.76 -7.43
N PHE A 145 11.78 -5.38 -7.98
CA PHE A 145 12.34 -5.00 -9.28
C PHE A 145 11.34 -5.17 -10.43
N LEU A 146 10.61 -6.28 -10.46
CA LEU A 146 9.60 -6.54 -11.48
C LEU A 146 8.48 -5.49 -11.44
N ASN A 147 7.96 -5.19 -10.26
CA ASN A 147 6.89 -4.21 -10.08
C ASN A 147 7.38 -2.78 -10.30
N GLN A 148 8.62 -2.43 -9.91
CA GLN A 148 9.24 -1.15 -10.26
C GLN A 148 9.34 -0.97 -11.78
N THR A 149 9.79 -2.00 -12.51
CA THR A 149 9.88 -1.94 -13.98
C THR A 149 8.51 -1.81 -14.64
N ARG A 150 7.45 -2.33 -14.00
CA ARG A 150 6.06 -2.25 -14.46
C ARG A 150 5.40 -0.91 -14.15
N SER A 151 5.86 -0.22 -13.11
CA SER A 151 5.26 1.05 -12.67
C SER A 151 5.61 2.20 -13.59
N ASP A 152 4.61 3.03 -13.92
CA ASP A 152 4.81 4.31 -14.63
C ASP A 152 5.28 5.42 -13.67
N PHE A 153 5.50 5.10 -12.41
CA PHE A 153 5.91 5.99 -11.32
C PHE A 153 7.09 5.38 -10.54
N PRO A 154 7.96 6.21 -9.93
CA PRO A 154 9.07 5.71 -9.14
C PRO A 154 8.61 5.13 -7.80
N LEU A 155 9.31 4.06 -7.35
CA LEU A 155 9.27 3.59 -5.99
C LEU A 155 10.34 4.35 -5.19
N LEU A 156 9.94 4.99 -4.09
CA LEU A 156 10.80 5.86 -3.31
C LEU A 156 11.20 5.22 -1.98
N GLY A 157 12.50 5.28 -1.66
CA GLY A 157 13.07 4.73 -0.42
C GLY A 157 14.47 5.28 -0.19
N ILE A 158 14.58 6.55 0.22
CA ILE A 158 15.87 7.24 0.35
C ILE A 158 16.81 6.55 1.33
N ASN A 159 16.28 5.85 2.31
CA ASN A 159 17.00 5.23 3.42
C ASN A 159 17.11 3.69 3.34
N ILE A 160 16.75 3.09 2.22
CA ILE A 160 16.96 1.66 1.97
C ILE A 160 18.35 1.49 1.37
N MET A 161 19.30 0.95 2.13
CA MET A 161 20.70 0.83 1.72
C MET A 161 21.07 -0.62 1.47
N THR A 162 21.82 -0.90 0.41
CA THR A 162 22.42 -2.21 0.16
C THR A 162 23.63 -2.38 1.08
N GLN A 163 23.65 -3.40 1.93
CA GLN A 163 24.73 -3.65 2.91
C GLN A 163 26.11 -3.77 2.23
N ALA A 164 26.19 -4.50 1.12
CA ALA A 164 27.45 -4.76 0.41
C ALA A 164 28.16 -3.48 -0.10
N THR A 165 27.41 -2.42 -0.39
CA THR A 165 27.94 -1.20 -1.03
C THR A 165 27.72 0.07 -0.23
N ASN A 166 26.84 0.02 0.76
CA ASN A 166 26.34 1.19 1.51
C ASN A 166 25.78 2.28 0.57
N GLN A 167 25.18 1.84 -0.55
CA GLN A 167 24.47 2.71 -1.49
C GLN A 167 22.99 2.40 -1.45
N ARG A 168 22.16 3.37 -1.81
CA ARG A 168 20.72 3.16 -1.91
C ARG A 168 20.41 1.96 -2.82
N ALA A 169 19.43 1.14 -2.43
CA ALA A 169 18.99 -0.02 -3.19
C ALA A 169 18.57 0.37 -4.60
N ALA A 170 18.92 -0.44 -5.59
CA ALA A 170 18.74 -0.11 -7.01
C ALA A 170 17.27 -0.02 -7.45
N PHE A 171 16.35 -0.64 -6.73
CA PHE A 171 14.90 -0.56 -6.98
C PHE A 171 14.26 0.71 -6.39
N ALA A 172 15.00 1.51 -5.60
CA ALA A 172 14.45 2.66 -4.90
C ALA A 172 15.07 3.96 -5.36
N ASP A 173 14.26 4.95 -5.69
CA ASP A 173 14.70 6.33 -5.89
C ASP A 173 14.65 7.12 -4.57
N ALA A 174 15.47 8.18 -4.44
CA ALA A 174 15.41 9.05 -3.26
C ALA A 174 14.16 9.93 -3.29
N SER A 175 13.86 10.46 -4.45
CA SER A 175 12.84 11.48 -4.66
C SER A 175 12.48 11.64 -6.12
N ILE A 176 11.38 12.34 -6.39
CA ILE A 176 11.00 12.81 -7.73
C ILE A 176 10.63 14.30 -7.66
N MET A 177 10.84 15.03 -8.76
CA MET A 177 10.31 16.39 -8.97
C MET A 177 9.14 16.32 -9.94
N ILE A 178 8.00 16.89 -9.56
CA ILE A 178 6.77 16.95 -10.36
C ILE A 178 6.42 18.40 -10.60
N GLU A 179 6.09 18.77 -11.83
CA GLU A 179 5.60 20.09 -12.16
C GLU A 179 4.08 20.08 -12.36
N ARG A 180 3.38 21.06 -11.78
CA ARG A 180 1.96 21.34 -12.06
C ARG A 180 1.74 22.86 -12.15
N SER A 181 1.31 23.35 -13.32
CA SER A 181 1.04 24.77 -13.57
C SER A 181 2.20 25.70 -13.16
N GLY A 182 3.43 25.27 -13.40
CA GLY A 182 4.66 26.01 -13.08
C GLY A 182 5.12 25.89 -11.63
N ILE A 183 4.40 25.13 -10.77
CA ILE A 183 4.81 24.83 -9.40
C ILE A 183 5.66 23.55 -9.42
N GLN A 184 6.84 23.61 -8.80
CA GLN A 184 7.76 22.48 -8.66
C GLN A 184 7.57 21.79 -7.32
N ILE A 185 7.15 20.52 -7.31
CA ILE A 185 6.85 19.74 -6.13
C ILE A 185 7.89 18.60 -6.01
N GLY A 186 8.70 18.63 -4.97
CA GLY A 186 9.61 17.54 -4.61
C GLY A 186 8.91 16.54 -3.72
N ILE A 187 8.95 15.26 -4.09
CA ILE A 187 8.41 14.16 -3.30
C ILE A 187 9.57 13.28 -2.87
N ILE A 188 9.70 13.03 -1.56
CA ILE A 188 10.73 12.16 -0.96
C ILE A 188 10.01 10.96 -0.36
N GLY A 189 10.59 9.74 -0.43
CA GLY A 189 10.03 8.55 0.21
C GLY A 189 10.97 7.98 1.26
N THR A 190 10.40 7.51 2.39
CA THR A 190 11.14 6.87 3.50
C THR A 190 10.38 5.65 4.03
N ILE A 191 11.13 4.72 4.62
CA ILE A 191 10.60 3.60 5.42
C ILE A 191 11.18 3.68 6.84
N GLY A 192 10.43 3.24 7.84
CA GLY A 192 10.91 3.23 9.24
C GLY A 192 12.12 2.30 9.43
N ALA A 193 13.17 2.79 10.06
CA ALA A 193 14.39 2.01 10.29
C ALA A 193 14.15 0.74 11.13
N SER A 194 13.14 0.71 11.99
CA SER A 194 12.79 -0.46 12.80
C SER A 194 11.93 -1.50 12.06
N LEU A 195 11.44 -1.17 10.85
CA LEU A 195 10.50 -2.02 10.12
C LEU A 195 11.14 -3.26 9.50
N GLU A 196 12.46 -3.34 9.38
CA GLU A 196 13.17 -4.58 9.06
C GLU A 196 12.67 -5.76 9.91
N SER A 197 12.40 -5.49 11.19
CA SER A 197 11.89 -6.49 12.12
C SER A 197 10.45 -6.95 11.84
N THR A 198 9.73 -6.34 10.93
CA THR A 198 8.37 -6.72 10.51
C THR A 198 8.34 -7.52 9.20
N ILE A 199 9.50 -7.73 8.60
CA ILE A 199 9.70 -8.43 7.32
C ILE A 199 10.40 -9.76 7.59
N LEU A 200 10.24 -10.72 6.67
CA LEU A 200 11.01 -11.96 6.69
C LEU A 200 12.51 -11.63 6.60
N THR A 201 13.31 -12.12 7.53
CA THR A 201 14.73 -11.76 7.63
C THR A 201 15.51 -12.07 6.35
N SER A 202 15.28 -13.21 5.73
CA SER A 202 15.92 -13.58 4.45
C SER A 202 15.58 -12.64 3.32
N ALA A 203 14.38 -12.04 3.31
CA ALA A 203 13.94 -11.11 2.27
C ALA A 203 14.62 -9.74 2.35
N VAL A 204 15.07 -9.32 3.53
CA VAL A 204 15.74 -8.02 3.74
C VAL A 204 17.22 -8.15 4.08
N ALA A 205 17.76 -9.36 4.20
CA ALA A 205 19.17 -9.60 4.54
C ALA A 205 20.20 -8.81 3.71
N PRO A 206 19.97 -8.46 2.41
CA PRO A 206 20.89 -7.61 1.66
C PRO A 206 20.79 -6.11 1.97
N TYR A 207 19.84 -5.68 2.80
CA TYR A 207 19.48 -4.27 2.97
C TYR A 207 19.52 -3.84 4.43
N ASP A 208 19.79 -2.54 4.64
CA ASP A 208 19.66 -1.84 5.93
C ASP A 208 18.69 -0.67 5.77
N PHE A 209 17.72 -0.52 6.68
CA PHE A 209 16.88 0.67 6.76
C PHE A 209 17.49 1.65 7.75
N VAL A 210 18.22 2.64 7.23
CA VAL A 210 18.96 3.58 8.08
C VAL A 210 18.07 4.74 8.55
N PRO A 211 18.40 5.42 9.69
CA PRO A 211 17.70 6.63 10.12
C PRO A 211 17.70 7.71 9.02
N TYR A 212 16.54 8.31 8.75
CA TYR A 212 16.33 9.11 7.54
C TYR A 212 16.38 10.64 7.73
N THR A 213 16.40 11.18 8.96
CA THR A 213 16.34 12.63 9.20
C THR A 213 17.40 13.41 8.39
N ASN A 214 18.67 12.99 8.42
CA ASN A 214 19.73 13.68 7.69
C ASN A 214 19.59 13.50 6.17
N LEU A 215 19.17 12.32 5.71
CA LEU A 215 18.96 12.04 4.30
C LEU A 215 17.83 12.93 3.74
N VAL A 216 16.72 13.05 4.45
CA VAL A 216 15.59 13.92 4.08
C VAL A 216 16.01 15.39 4.07
N LYS A 217 16.80 15.84 5.07
CA LYS A 217 17.34 17.20 5.12
C LYS A 217 18.17 17.52 3.88
N ASP A 218 19.14 16.67 3.56
CA ASP A 218 20.08 16.91 2.46
C ASP A 218 19.35 16.84 1.10
N GLU A 219 18.43 15.90 0.95
CA GLU A 219 17.61 15.76 -0.25
C GLU A 219 16.64 16.91 -0.44
N SER A 220 15.98 17.37 0.64
CA SER A 220 15.16 18.59 0.63
C SER A 220 15.95 19.79 0.14
N GLN A 221 17.17 19.97 0.65
CA GLN A 221 18.03 21.07 0.22
C GLN A 221 18.42 20.92 -1.26
N ARG A 222 18.71 19.71 -1.71
CA ARG A 222 19.01 19.44 -3.14
C ARG A 222 17.80 19.80 -4.02
N LEU A 223 16.60 19.38 -3.65
CA LEU A 223 15.37 19.68 -4.38
C LEU A 223 15.06 21.18 -4.39
N LYS A 224 15.23 21.86 -3.26
CA LYS A 224 15.07 23.35 -3.19
C LYS A 224 16.08 24.05 -4.09
N ASN A 225 17.34 23.59 -4.16
CA ASN A 225 18.35 24.14 -5.06
C ASN A 225 18.02 23.90 -6.56
N LEU A 226 17.23 22.86 -6.85
CA LEU A 226 16.69 22.57 -8.19
C LEU A 226 15.39 23.33 -8.49
N GLY A 227 14.90 24.14 -7.54
CA GLY A 227 13.74 24.99 -7.74
C GLY A 227 12.43 24.44 -7.16
N ALA A 228 12.47 23.45 -6.24
CA ALA A 228 11.25 22.97 -5.59
C ALA A 228 10.57 24.08 -4.77
N ASP A 229 9.31 24.34 -5.05
CA ASP A 229 8.44 25.26 -4.32
C ASP A 229 7.84 24.57 -3.08
N LEU A 230 7.56 23.26 -3.17
CA LEU A 230 6.94 22.44 -2.15
C LEU A 230 7.74 21.14 -1.96
N ILE A 231 7.91 20.69 -0.72
CA ILE A 231 8.51 19.39 -0.41
C ILE A 231 7.49 18.53 0.37
N VAL A 232 7.21 17.36 -0.14
CA VAL A 232 6.30 16.37 0.45
C VAL A 232 7.08 15.13 0.84
N LEU A 233 6.82 14.59 2.02
CA LEU A 233 7.36 13.32 2.47
C LEU A 233 6.28 12.24 2.44
N LEU A 234 6.54 11.16 1.76
CA LEU A 234 5.82 9.89 1.87
C LEU A 234 6.59 9.02 2.86
N ASN A 235 6.00 8.73 4.00
CA ASN A 235 6.69 8.11 5.13
C ASN A 235 6.01 6.81 5.53
N HIS A 236 6.59 5.68 5.17
CA HIS A 236 6.11 4.38 5.66
C HIS A 236 6.74 4.05 7.01
N ASP A 237 6.30 4.79 8.03
CA ASP A 237 6.69 4.60 9.42
C ASP A 237 5.57 5.18 10.29
N GLY A 238 5.08 4.46 11.25
CA GLY A 238 3.97 4.90 12.11
C GLY A 238 4.18 6.25 12.80
N THR A 239 5.40 6.79 12.76
CA THR A 239 5.75 8.11 13.30
C THR A 239 6.80 8.79 12.43
N VAL A 240 6.77 10.10 12.37
CA VAL A 240 7.80 10.89 11.70
C VAL A 240 8.96 11.16 12.66
N GLU A 241 10.19 10.91 12.25
CA GLU A 241 11.36 11.33 13.01
C GLU A 241 11.30 12.84 13.32
N SER A 242 11.47 13.21 14.59
CA SER A 242 11.19 14.57 15.07
C SER A 242 12.00 15.68 14.37
N GLY A 243 13.16 15.32 13.81
CA GLY A 243 14.06 16.24 13.09
C GLY A 243 13.66 16.56 11.65
N VAL A 244 12.67 15.86 11.07
CA VAL A 244 12.30 15.96 9.64
C VAL A 244 11.46 17.19 9.33
N MET A 245 10.54 17.55 10.22
CA MET A 245 9.51 18.58 9.98
C MET A 245 10.03 19.96 9.52
N PRO A 246 11.23 20.43 9.91
CA PRO A 246 11.76 21.68 9.37
C PRO A 246 11.99 21.67 7.84
N TYR A 247 12.21 20.50 7.26
CA TYR A 247 12.66 20.35 5.87
C TYR A 247 11.56 19.98 4.88
N VAL A 248 10.36 19.63 5.36
CA VAL A 248 9.21 19.25 4.52
C VAL A 248 8.01 20.15 4.79
N ASP A 249 7.09 20.24 3.86
CA ASP A 249 5.88 21.09 3.95
C ASP A 249 4.62 20.27 4.26
N ALA A 250 4.62 18.98 3.91
CA ALA A 250 3.57 18.01 4.24
C ALA A 250 4.16 16.62 4.43
N VAL A 251 3.50 15.78 5.22
CA VAL A 251 3.82 14.36 5.40
C VAL A 251 2.57 13.53 5.24
N PHE A 252 2.71 12.44 4.49
CA PHE A 252 1.74 11.35 4.47
C PHE A 252 2.39 10.10 5.09
N ASN A 253 1.80 9.61 6.20
CA ASN A 253 2.25 8.42 6.89
C ASN A 253 1.56 7.15 6.34
N GLY A 254 2.15 5.99 6.64
CA GLY A 254 1.60 4.65 6.47
C GLY A 254 1.88 3.75 7.68
N HIS A 255 1.78 2.44 7.50
CA HIS A 255 2.16 1.36 8.41
C HIS A 255 1.20 1.08 9.59
N THR A 256 0.71 2.09 10.30
CA THR A 256 -0.07 1.87 11.53
C THR A 256 -1.54 1.53 11.29
N HIS A 257 -2.05 1.63 10.08
CA HIS A 257 -3.45 1.46 9.71
C HIS A 257 -4.43 2.41 10.43
N ARG A 258 -3.91 3.46 11.09
CA ARG A 258 -4.72 4.43 11.84
C ARG A 258 -5.17 5.56 10.94
N ARG A 259 -6.32 6.14 11.28
CA ARG A 259 -6.68 7.44 10.74
C ARG A 259 -5.99 8.53 11.55
N GLU A 260 -5.10 9.29 10.93
CA GLU A 260 -4.38 10.38 11.57
C GLU A 260 -4.57 11.69 10.81
N VAL A 261 -4.92 12.73 11.55
CA VAL A 261 -5.06 14.10 11.03
C VAL A 261 -4.53 15.04 12.09
N PHE A 262 -3.26 15.39 11.99
CA PHE A 262 -2.66 16.34 12.92
C PHE A 262 -1.69 17.28 12.21
N HIS A 263 -1.19 18.29 12.93
CA HIS A 263 -0.29 19.30 12.39
C HIS A 263 0.91 19.47 13.31
N VAL A 264 2.09 19.53 12.72
CA VAL A 264 3.33 19.83 13.42
C VAL A 264 3.87 21.16 12.91
N ASN A 265 3.93 22.17 13.78
CA ASN A 265 4.34 23.54 13.41
C ASN A 265 3.49 24.11 12.22
N GLY A 266 2.19 23.81 12.20
CA GLY A 266 1.26 24.24 11.17
C GLY A 266 1.32 23.46 9.85
N LYS A 267 2.18 22.45 9.74
CA LYS A 267 2.30 21.56 8.56
C LYS A 267 1.49 20.29 8.75
N PRO A 268 0.75 19.82 7.71
CA PRO A 268 -0.08 18.63 7.80
C PRO A 268 0.75 17.35 7.91
N VAL A 269 0.31 16.43 8.79
CA VAL A 269 0.80 15.06 8.91
C VAL A 269 -0.43 14.15 8.92
N TYR A 270 -0.69 13.48 7.80
CA TYR A 270 -1.92 12.72 7.60
C TYR A 270 -1.65 11.26 7.27
N GLN A 271 -2.52 10.38 7.75
CA GLN A 271 -2.58 8.97 7.37
C GLN A 271 -4.05 8.58 7.15
N GLY A 272 -4.34 7.97 6.01
CA GLY A 272 -5.62 7.35 5.72
C GLY A 272 -5.64 5.91 6.25
N GLN A 273 -6.52 5.46 7.03
CA GLN A 273 -6.68 4.09 7.53
C GLN A 273 -5.87 3.01 6.74
N ALA A 274 -6.47 1.89 6.39
CA ALA A 274 -5.88 0.85 5.56
C ALA A 274 -6.93 0.27 4.59
N TYR A 275 -6.55 -0.68 3.76
CA TYR A 275 -7.46 -1.47 2.89
C TYR A 275 -8.36 -0.61 1.99
N GLY A 276 -7.90 0.58 1.61
CA GLY A 276 -8.72 1.51 0.80
C GLY A 276 -9.96 2.05 1.53
N GLN A 277 -9.97 2.05 2.87
CA GLN A 277 -11.07 2.57 3.70
C GLN A 277 -11.12 4.09 3.76
N ALA A 278 -10.01 4.76 3.44
CA ALA A 278 -9.91 6.21 3.46
C ALA A 278 -8.86 6.73 2.48
N ILE A 279 -8.98 8.00 2.10
CA ILE A 279 -8.06 8.73 1.24
C ILE A 279 -7.63 10.00 1.96
N SER A 280 -6.34 10.23 2.11
CA SER A 280 -5.80 11.48 2.64
C SER A 280 -5.74 12.55 1.55
N HIS A 281 -6.06 13.79 1.87
CA HIS A 281 -6.03 14.91 0.96
C HIS A 281 -5.44 16.15 1.63
N VAL A 282 -4.45 16.76 1.00
CA VAL A 282 -3.84 18.03 1.42
C VAL A 282 -3.87 19.02 0.25
N ARG A 283 -4.39 20.21 0.49
CA ARG A 283 -4.44 21.31 -0.50
C ARG A 283 -3.50 22.43 -0.13
N PHE A 284 -2.70 22.84 -1.11
CA PHE A 284 -1.92 24.07 -1.04
C PHE A 284 -2.42 25.08 -2.08
N ALA A 285 -2.37 26.36 -1.72
CA ALA A 285 -2.54 27.46 -2.64
C ALA A 285 -1.23 28.21 -2.82
N PHE A 286 -0.94 28.61 -4.05
CA PHE A 286 0.24 29.39 -4.44
C PHE A 286 -0.18 30.69 -5.06
N ASN A 287 0.37 31.78 -4.55
CA ASN A 287 0.32 33.05 -5.25
C ASN A 287 1.45 33.06 -6.27
N THR A 288 1.11 33.13 -7.55
CA THR A 288 2.07 33.04 -8.66
C THR A 288 3.09 34.20 -8.72
N ALA A 289 2.92 35.24 -7.90
CA ALA A 289 3.89 36.34 -7.82
C ALA A 289 5.11 36.02 -6.92
N ASN A 290 4.94 35.14 -5.92
CA ASN A 290 6.01 34.84 -4.95
C ASN A 290 6.26 33.34 -4.73
N MET A 291 5.44 32.47 -5.31
CA MET A 291 5.55 31.00 -5.27
C MET A 291 5.60 30.40 -3.85
N VAL A 292 5.09 31.13 -2.85
CA VAL A 292 5.06 30.66 -1.45
C VAL A 292 3.84 29.77 -1.24
N PRO A 293 4.01 28.51 -0.77
CA PRO A 293 2.89 27.63 -0.47
C PRO A 293 2.10 28.10 0.75
N SER A 294 0.79 28.04 0.66
CA SER A 294 -0.14 28.26 1.76
C SER A 294 -1.00 27.02 1.95
N PHE A 295 -0.84 26.32 3.06
CA PHE A 295 -1.66 25.16 3.40
C PHE A 295 -3.12 25.57 3.66
N ILE A 296 -4.08 24.92 2.99
CA ILE A 296 -5.51 25.22 3.10
C ILE A 296 -6.18 24.17 3.98
N GLN A 297 -6.04 24.33 5.29
CA GLN A 297 -6.48 23.36 6.29
C GLN A 297 -7.97 23.00 6.21
N ASN A 298 -8.86 23.98 6.00
CA ASN A 298 -10.31 23.74 5.95
C ASN A 298 -10.80 23.07 4.65
N GLN A 299 -9.90 22.81 3.70
CA GLN A 299 -10.15 22.05 2.47
C GLN A 299 -9.27 20.79 2.38
N SER A 300 -8.66 20.41 3.49
CA SER A 300 -7.80 19.24 3.61
C SER A 300 -8.32 18.29 4.68
N GLY A 301 -8.06 16.99 4.57
CA GLY A 301 -8.52 16.02 5.54
C GLY A 301 -8.29 14.57 5.13
N VAL A 302 -8.89 13.65 5.87
CA VAL A 302 -8.95 12.22 5.54
C VAL A 302 -10.41 11.87 5.30
N TYR A 303 -10.72 11.51 4.06
CA TYR A 303 -12.05 11.13 3.62
C TYR A 303 -12.24 9.62 3.79
N THR A 304 -13.03 9.23 4.78
CA THR A 304 -13.31 7.82 5.08
C THR A 304 -14.48 7.32 4.24
N TYR A 305 -14.62 5.99 4.14
CA TYR A 305 -15.77 5.33 3.54
C TYR A 305 -17.10 5.94 4.03
N GLU A 306 -17.22 6.12 5.36
CA GLU A 306 -18.44 6.67 5.97
C GLU A 306 -18.66 8.14 5.60
N SER A 307 -17.59 8.94 5.58
CA SER A 307 -17.71 10.37 5.23
C SER A 307 -18.13 10.55 3.77
N LEU A 308 -17.60 9.74 2.86
CA LEU A 308 -17.97 9.73 1.45
C LEU A 308 -19.41 9.25 1.26
N SER A 309 -19.81 8.19 1.95
CA SER A 309 -21.18 7.66 1.88
C SER A 309 -22.21 8.63 2.42
N SER A 310 -21.93 9.29 3.55
CA SER A 310 -22.87 10.22 4.21
C SER A 310 -23.01 11.56 3.47
N SER A 311 -21.98 11.98 2.77
CA SER A 311 -21.98 13.23 2.00
C SER A 311 -22.58 13.10 0.59
N ASN A 312 -23.10 11.95 0.21
CA ASN A 312 -23.53 11.60 -1.14
C ASN A 312 -22.42 11.79 -2.20
N GLN A 313 -21.17 11.63 -1.78
CA GLN A 313 -19.95 11.72 -2.61
C GLN A 313 -19.28 10.35 -2.80
N PHE A 314 -20.00 9.28 -2.49
CA PHE A 314 -19.45 7.93 -2.64
C PHE A 314 -19.11 7.68 -4.12
N PRO A 315 -17.86 7.29 -4.43
CA PRO A 315 -17.40 7.24 -5.81
C PRO A 315 -18.16 6.17 -6.62
N GLN A 316 -18.44 6.50 -7.87
CA GLN A 316 -18.94 5.55 -8.86
C GLN A 316 -17.78 4.68 -9.36
N GLU A 317 -18.10 3.52 -9.89
CA GLU A 317 -17.11 2.66 -10.53
C GLU A 317 -16.61 3.29 -11.83
N ASP A 318 -15.31 3.15 -12.07
CA ASP A 318 -14.71 3.48 -13.37
C ASP A 318 -14.75 2.25 -14.28
N GLU A 319 -15.36 2.36 -15.45
CA GLU A 319 -15.55 1.25 -16.37
C GLU A 319 -14.23 0.73 -16.98
N GLU A 320 -13.25 1.60 -17.16
CA GLU A 320 -11.93 1.20 -17.69
C GLU A 320 -11.16 0.39 -16.64
N MET A 321 -11.22 0.82 -15.37
CA MET A 321 -10.62 0.07 -14.26
C MET A 321 -11.32 -1.27 -14.07
N LYS A 322 -12.66 -1.28 -14.16
CA LYS A 322 -13.42 -2.52 -14.10
C LYS A 322 -12.99 -3.51 -15.19
N ALA A 323 -12.80 -3.04 -16.42
CA ALA A 323 -12.35 -3.89 -17.53
C ALA A 323 -10.93 -4.44 -17.31
N LEU A 324 -10.02 -3.64 -16.72
CA LEU A 324 -8.70 -4.10 -16.31
C LEU A 324 -8.81 -5.23 -15.27
N TYR A 325 -9.57 -4.99 -14.22
CA TYR A 325 -9.74 -5.97 -13.14
C TYR A 325 -10.41 -7.26 -13.64
N ASP A 326 -11.49 -7.17 -14.45
CA ASP A 326 -12.17 -8.31 -15.07
C ASP A 326 -11.19 -9.16 -15.90
N THR A 327 -10.22 -8.53 -16.58
CA THR A 327 -9.18 -9.23 -17.34
C THR A 327 -8.30 -10.10 -16.44
N TYR A 328 -7.88 -9.59 -15.29
CA TYR A 328 -7.12 -10.34 -14.29
C TYR A 328 -7.97 -11.47 -13.67
N LEU A 329 -9.23 -11.18 -13.33
CA LEU A 329 -10.14 -12.18 -12.78
C LEU A 329 -10.29 -13.39 -13.70
N VAL A 330 -10.50 -13.16 -15.00
CA VAL A 330 -10.70 -14.24 -15.98
C VAL A 330 -9.42 -15.02 -16.26
N ASN A 331 -8.30 -14.35 -16.37
CA ASN A 331 -7.07 -14.97 -16.87
C ASN A 331 -6.24 -15.64 -15.77
N GLU A 332 -6.31 -15.18 -14.53
CA GLU A 332 -5.36 -15.59 -13.49
C GLU A 332 -6.00 -15.89 -12.13
N ILE A 333 -7.03 -15.14 -11.73
CA ILE A 333 -7.46 -15.10 -10.33
C ILE A 333 -8.57 -16.12 -10.04
N ASN A 334 -9.63 -16.15 -10.87
CA ASN A 334 -10.85 -16.88 -10.55
C ASN A 334 -10.65 -18.39 -10.37
N GLU A 335 -9.76 -19.01 -11.15
CA GLU A 335 -9.50 -20.44 -11.06
C GLU A 335 -8.96 -20.82 -9.67
N VAL A 336 -8.06 -19.99 -9.13
CA VAL A 336 -7.43 -20.22 -7.82
C VAL A 336 -8.34 -19.75 -6.69
N LYS A 337 -8.86 -18.53 -6.78
CA LYS A 337 -9.63 -17.87 -5.73
C LYS A 337 -10.95 -18.58 -5.42
N ASN A 338 -11.65 -19.03 -6.45
CA ASN A 338 -13.00 -19.61 -6.32
C ASN A 338 -12.98 -21.14 -6.10
N GLU A 339 -11.82 -21.76 -5.98
CA GLU A 339 -11.72 -23.17 -5.64
C GLU A 339 -12.37 -23.42 -4.28
N VAL A 340 -13.42 -24.25 -4.28
CA VAL A 340 -14.11 -24.66 -3.05
C VAL A 340 -13.27 -25.71 -2.34
N ILE A 341 -12.88 -25.42 -1.10
CA ILE A 341 -12.02 -26.29 -0.30
C ILE A 341 -12.77 -27.05 0.80
N GLY A 342 -14.03 -26.69 1.08
CA GLY A 342 -14.87 -27.35 2.07
C GLY A 342 -15.94 -26.43 2.65
N GLU A 343 -16.32 -26.66 3.89
CA GLU A 343 -17.34 -25.91 4.61
C GLU A 343 -16.85 -25.51 6.01
N ALA A 344 -17.33 -24.39 6.52
CA ALA A 344 -17.27 -24.01 7.93
C ALA A 344 -18.64 -24.19 8.56
N GLU A 345 -18.78 -25.06 9.57
CA GLU A 345 -20.06 -25.34 10.20
C GLU A 345 -20.63 -24.10 10.93
N GLU A 346 -19.74 -23.29 11.50
CA GLU A 346 -20.00 -21.96 12.05
C GLU A 346 -18.93 -20.97 11.54
N ALA A 347 -19.20 -19.67 11.69
CA ALA A 347 -18.18 -18.67 11.40
C ALA A 347 -16.95 -18.87 12.29
N LEU A 348 -15.77 -18.81 11.69
CA LEU A 348 -14.47 -18.99 12.36
C LEU A 348 -13.86 -17.60 12.65
N THR A 349 -13.66 -17.32 13.92
CA THR A 349 -12.93 -16.12 14.36
C THR A 349 -11.44 -16.25 14.07
N ARG A 350 -10.72 -15.13 14.07
CA ARG A 350 -9.25 -15.14 13.94
C ARG A 350 -8.57 -15.99 15.03
N GLN A 351 -9.14 -16.00 16.24
CA GLN A 351 -8.63 -16.84 17.34
C GLN A 351 -8.76 -18.33 17.00
N GLN A 352 -9.92 -18.77 16.56
CA GLN A 352 -10.18 -20.16 16.19
C GLN A 352 -9.36 -20.60 14.98
N LEU A 353 -9.22 -19.72 13.97
CA LEU A 353 -8.33 -19.98 12.82
C LEU A 353 -6.87 -20.10 13.23
N GLY A 354 -6.41 -19.30 14.20
CA GLY A 354 -5.06 -19.43 14.76
C GLY A 354 -4.86 -20.76 15.49
N GLN A 355 -5.87 -21.23 16.25
CA GLN A 355 -5.84 -22.56 16.91
C GLN A 355 -5.89 -23.70 15.89
N PHE A 356 -6.72 -23.57 14.84
CA PHE A 356 -6.74 -24.51 13.71
C PHE A 356 -5.38 -24.61 13.02
N ALA A 357 -4.72 -23.47 12.81
CA ALA A 357 -3.41 -23.44 12.19
C ALA A 357 -2.36 -24.20 13.02
N VAL A 358 -2.26 -23.92 14.32
CA VAL A 358 -1.27 -24.60 15.17
C VAL A 358 -1.59 -26.08 15.38
N ASP A 359 -2.87 -26.47 15.37
CA ASP A 359 -3.27 -27.88 15.41
C ASP A 359 -2.78 -28.61 14.15
N GLU A 360 -3.01 -28.04 12.97
CA GLU A 360 -2.55 -28.60 11.71
C GLU A 360 -1.03 -28.61 11.59
N MET A 361 -0.35 -27.54 12.03
CA MET A 361 1.12 -27.48 12.04
C MET A 361 1.72 -28.63 12.85
N LEU A 362 1.20 -28.87 14.06
CA LEU A 362 1.70 -29.98 14.89
C LEU A 362 1.44 -31.34 14.23
N ARG A 363 0.22 -31.54 13.69
CA ARG A 363 -0.14 -32.78 12.99
C ARG A 363 0.76 -33.00 11.76
N PHE A 364 0.99 -32.00 10.95
CA PHE A 364 1.89 -32.06 9.81
C PHE A 364 3.34 -32.36 10.25
N ALA A 365 3.84 -31.62 11.25
CA ALA A 365 5.21 -31.79 11.73
C ALA A 365 5.51 -33.22 12.16
N GLN A 366 4.57 -33.87 12.85
CA GLN A 366 4.72 -35.24 13.30
C GLN A 366 4.76 -36.27 12.15
N THR A 367 4.32 -35.89 10.94
CA THR A 367 4.54 -36.73 9.74
C THR A 367 5.97 -36.60 9.20
N VAL A 368 6.65 -35.51 9.47
CA VAL A 368 8.05 -35.24 9.06
C VAL A 368 9.03 -35.71 10.15
N LYS A 369 8.69 -35.41 11.41
CA LYS A 369 9.50 -35.71 12.58
C LYS A 369 8.57 -36.03 13.77
N GLU A 370 8.47 -37.35 14.12
CA GLU A 370 7.49 -37.89 15.07
C GLU A 370 7.57 -37.25 16.47
N ASP A 371 8.77 -36.83 16.89
CA ASP A 371 9.04 -36.30 18.24
C ASP A 371 8.85 -34.78 18.37
N VAL A 372 8.19 -34.12 17.41
CA VAL A 372 7.77 -32.73 17.55
C VAL A 372 6.68 -32.61 18.61
N VAL A 373 6.92 -31.75 19.62
CA VAL A 373 6.07 -31.69 20.83
C VAL A 373 5.17 -30.47 20.88
N ALA A 374 5.45 -29.40 20.08
CA ALA A 374 4.67 -28.15 20.10
C ALA A 374 4.73 -27.45 18.76
N SER A 375 3.70 -26.62 18.51
CA SER A 375 3.58 -25.73 17.37
C SER A 375 3.22 -24.30 17.79
N PHE A 376 3.71 -23.32 17.03
CA PHE A 376 3.52 -21.89 17.34
C PHE A 376 3.25 -21.07 16.10
N HIS A 377 2.31 -20.11 16.20
CA HIS A 377 2.00 -19.15 15.14
C HIS A 377 1.68 -17.78 15.74
N ASN A 378 2.08 -16.68 15.08
CA ASN A 378 1.81 -15.34 15.57
C ASN A 378 0.38 -14.87 15.23
N SER A 379 -0.20 -14.05 16.12
CA SER A 379 -1.55 -13.50 15.90
C SER A 379 -1.65 -12.58 14.70
N GLY A 380 -0.57 -11.86 14.36
CA GLY A 380 -0.48 -11.00 13.18
C GLY A 380 -0.54 -11.74 11.84
N GLY A 381 -0.27 -13.05 11.83
CA GLY A 381 -0.36 -13.88 10.64
C GLY A 381 -1.78 -14.30 10.25
N VAL A 382 -2.77 -14.08 11.14
CA VAL A 382 -4.20 -14.36 10.87
C VAL A 382 -4.95 -13.03 10.67
N ARG A 383 -5.31 -12.71 9.44
CA ARG A 383 -5.77 -11.37 9.07
C ARG A 383 -7.28 -11.21 8.95
N ALA A 384 -8.03 -12.26 8.66
CA ALA A 384 -9.47 -12.24 8.48
C ALA A 384 -10.18 -13.39 9.22
N THR A 385 -11.50 -13.30 9.33
CA THR A 385 -12.43 -14.37 9.75
C THR A 385 -12.86 -15.14 8.50
N ILE A 386 -13.43 -16.33 8.70
CA ILE A 386 -14.12 -17.10 7.66
C ILE A 386 -15.59 -17.22 8.10
N ASP A 387 -16.52 -16.90 7.19
CA ASP A 387 -17.94 -16.96 7.49
C ASP A 387 -18.46 -18.40 7.48
N GLN A 388 -19.64 -18.64 8.09
CA GLN A 388 -20.34 -19.92 8.03
C GLN A 388 -20.74 -20.27 6.60
N GLY A 389 -20.55 -21.51 6.20
CA GLY A 389 -20.95 -22.05 4.89
C GLY A 389 -19.80 -22.57 4.06
N GLN A 390 -19.97 -22.53 2.75
CA GLN A 390 -18.95 -22.98 1.81
C GLN A 390 -17.71 -22.09 1.90
N VAL A 391 -16.54 -22.71 1.99
CA VAL A 391 -15.24 -22.02 2.09
C VAL A 391 -14.48 -22.14 0.78
N THR A 392 -14.02 -21.02 0.27
CA THR A 392 -13.16 -20.94 -0.90
C THR A 392 -11.69 -20.77 -0.53
N TYR A 393 -10.80 -21.12 -1.44
CA TYR A 393 -9.37 -20.89 -1.24
C TYR A 393 -9.04 -19.37 -1.12
N GLY A 394 -9.84 -18.51 -1.78
CA GLY A 394 -9.71 -17.05 -1.65
C GLY A 394 -10.00 -16.55 -0.23
N GLU A 395 -10.98 -17.13 0.47
CA GLU A 395 -11.25 -16.79 1.89
C GLU A 395 -10.12 -17.26 2.80
N LEU A 396 -9.59 -18.46 2.56
CA LEU A 396 -8.41 -18.95 3.26
C LEU A 396 -7.18 -18.07 2.99
N TYR A 397 -7.01 -17.62 1.74
CA TYR A 397 -5.95 -16.69 1.35
C TYR A 397 -6.05 -15.36 2.09
N LYS A 398 -7.27 -14.81 2.21
CA LYS A 398 -7.52 -13.58 2.99
C LYS A 398 -7.23 -13.76 4.48
N ALA A 399 -7.53 -14.94 5.03
CA ALA A 399 -7.26 -15.25 6.43
C ALA A 399 -5.76 -15.46 6.71
N PHE A 400 -5.03 -16.11 5.81
CA PHE A 400 -3.59 -16.40 5.90
C PHE A 400 -2.86 -15.90 4.64
N PRO A 401 -2.66 -14.58 4.49
CA PRO A 401 -2.18 -13.99 3.25
C PRO A 401 -0.67 -14.17 3.01
N PHE A 402 0.10 -14.53 4.03
CA PHE A 402 1.55 -14.65 3.94
C PHE A 402 1.96 -16.01 3.39
N ASP A 403 3.02 -16.03 2.58
CA ASP A 403 3.66 -17.26 2.09
C ASP A 403 4.68 -17.77 3.13
N ASN A 404 4.20 -17.98 4.37
CA ASN A 404 5.02 -18.49 5.46
C ASN A 404 5.28 -19.97 5.29
N GLU A 405 6.57 -20.35 5.23
CA GLU A 405 7.03 -21.73 5.24
C GLU A 405 7.06 -22.31 6.67
N LEU A 406 6.83 -23.59 6.77
CA LEU A 406 6.87 -24.32 8.04
C LEU A 406 8.30 -24.80 8.34
N MET A 407 8.80 -24.43 9.52
CA MET A 407 10.12 -24.75 10.02
C MET A 407 10.02 -25.60 11.27
N ILE A 408 10.74 -26.73 11.30
CA ILE A 408 10.89 -27.56 12.50
C ILE A 408 12.27 -27.26 13.09
N VAL A 409 12.30 -26.85 14.35
CA VAL A 409 13.51 -26.40 15.04
C VAL A 409 13.70 -27.08 16.38
N GLU A 410 14.96 -27.29 16.78
CA GLU A 410 15.31 -27.79 18.11
C GLU A 410 15.41 -26.61 19.09
N VAL A 411 14.86 -26.82 20.28
CA VAL A 411 14.89 -25.87 21.39
C VAL A 411 15.27 -26.59 22.69
N THR A 412 16.00 -25.89 23.57
CA THR A 412 16.17 -26.38 24.96
C THR A 412 14.86 -26.23 25.73
N GLY A 413 14.70 -26.95 26.85
CA GLY A 413 13.50 -26.77 27.69
C GLY A 413 13.30 -25.35 28.19
N THR A 414 14.40 -24.65 28.54
CA THR A 414 14.32 -23.20 28.88
C THR A 414 13.78 -22.39 27.72
N GLN A 415 14.22 -22.63 26.50
CA GLN A 415 13.72 -21.95 25.28
C GLN A 415 12.26 -22.33 25.03
N LEU A 416 11.87 -23.59 25.17
CA LEU A 416 10.48 -24.03 25.04
C LEU A 416 9.55 -23.32 26.02
N LEU A 417 9.96 -23.18 27.28
CA LEU A 417 9.20 -22.41 28.27
C LEU A 417 8.99 -20.95 27.85
N TRP A 418 10.02 -20.36 27.22
CA TRP A 418 9.88 -19.02 26.64
C TRP A 418 8.85 -19.00 25.50
N TRP A 419 8.92 -19.93 24.54
CA TRP A 419 7.93 -20.04 23.44
C TRP A 419 6.51 -20.19 23.97
N LEU A 420 6.30 -21.01 24.99
CA LEU A 420 4.99 -21.22 25.63
C LEU A 420 4.44 -19.96 26.32
N SER A 421 5.33 -19.04 26.73
CA SER A 421 4.95 -17.76 27.37
C SER A 421 4.83 -16.58 26.44
N ALA A 422 5.18 -16.71 25.16
CA ALA A 422 5.34 -15.61 24.22
C ALA A 422 4.03 -14.99 23.70
N GLY A 423 2.86 -15.48 24.14
CA GLY A 423 1.55 -14.96 23.69
C GLY A 423 1.19 -15.33 22.25
N LEU A 424 1.79 -16.38 21.73
CA LEU A 424 1.51 -16.94 20.41
C LEU A 424 0.29 -17.87 20.44
N TYR A 425 -0.35 -18.12 19.29
CA TYR A 425 -1.15 -19.32 19.13
C TYR A 425 -0.24 -20.52 19.33
N GLN A 426 -0.72 -21.54 20.03
CA GLN A 426 0.10 -22.71 20.35
C GLN A 426 -0.72 -23.99 20.51
N LYS A 427 -0.09 -25.12 20.15
CA LYS A 427 -0.58 -26.46 20.42
C LYS A 427 0.56 -27.31 20.95
N THR A 428 0.29 -28.14 21.94
CA THR A 428 1.29 -29.07 22.52
C THR A 428 0.75 -30.49 22.50
N VAL A 429 1.66 -31.44 22.51
CA VAL A 429 1.28 -32.86 22.77
C VAL A 429 0.70 -32.99 24.18
N PRO A 430 -0.20 -33.95 24.42
CA PRO A 430 -0.69 -34.26 25.76
C PRO A 430 0.50 -34.60 26.71
N ASN A 431 0.43 -34.06 27.93
CA ASN A 431 1.42 -34.33 29.01
C ASN A 431 2.84 -33.78 28.74
N LEU A 432 2.99 -32.78 27.92
CA LEU A 432 4.29 -32.09 27.74
C LEU A 432 4.83 -31.50 29.06
N THR A 433 3.95 -31.12 29.99
CA THR A 433 4.33 -30.52 31.26
C THR A 433 4.45 -31.54 32.38
N PRO A 434 5.49 -31.43 33.26
CA PRO A 434 6.48 -30.39 33.35
C PRO A 434 7.56 -30.48 32.25
N VAL A 435 7.98 -29.34 31.69
CA VAL A 435 9.13 -29.29 30.77
C VAL A 435 10.42 -29.38 31.55
N ASP A 436 11.33 -30.29 31.17
CA ASP A 436 12.69 -30.35 31.73
C ASP A 436 13.59 -29.33 31.00
N GLU A 437 14.05 -28.33 31.72
CA GLU A 437 14.87 -27.24 31.19
C GLU A 437 16.19 -27.69 30.55
N ASN A 438 16.67 -28.87 30.93
CA ASN A 438 17.95 -29.43 30.46
C ASN A 438 17.81 -30.42 29.29
N GLN A 439 16.59 -30.66 28.81
CA GLN A 439 16.33 -31.48 27.63
C GLN A 439 16.15 -30.64 26.40
N SER A 440 16.42 -31.25 25.24
CA SER A 440 16.04 -30.66 23.93
C SER A 440 14.67 -31.18 23.51
N TYR A 441 13.95 -30.31 22.80
CA TYR A 441 12.60 -30.52 22.26
C TYR A 441 12.53 -30.06 20.82
N TRP A 442 11.78 -30.78 19.99
CA TRP A 442 11.48 -30.32 18.64
C TRP A 442 10.15 -29.59 18.62
N ILE A 443 10.12 -28.41 17.99
CA ILE A 443 8.90 -27.64 17.79
C ILE A 443 8.75 -27.28 16.32
N ILE A 444 7.53 -26.90 15.89
CA ILE A 444 7.28 -26.34 14.57
C ILE A 444 6.77 -24.90 14.69
N SER A 445 7.25 -24.04 13.81
CA SER A 445 6.75 -22.69 13.67
C SER A 445 6.85 -22.24 12.21
N ILE A 446 6.47 -21.00 11.91
CA ILE A 446 6.62 -20.39 10.59
C ILE A 446 8.00 -19.74 10.48
N ASN A 447 8.54 -19.68 9.25
CA ASN A 447 9.85 -19.09 8.97
C ASN A 447 9.93 -17.63 9.44
N PHE A 448 8.85 -16.83 9.35
CA PHE A 448 8.80 -15.49 9.91
C PHE A 448 9.17 -15.39 11.39
N LEU A 449 8.85 -16.40 12.21
CA LEU A 449 9.24 -16.45 13.62
C LEU A 449 10.62 -17.07 13.80
N THR A 450 10.97 -18.10 13.05
CA THR A 450 12.21 -18.84 13.22
C THR A 450 13.42 -18.19 12.56
N GLU A 451 13.25 -17.45 11.47
CA GLU A 451 14.34 -16.65 10.87
C GLU A 451 14.62 -15.36 11.64
N ARG A 452 13.70 -14.97 12.52
CA ARG A 452 13.82 -13.77 13.34
C ARG A 452 14.85 -14.01 14.44
N HIS A 453 16.12 -13.87 14.03
CA HIS A 453 17.28 -13.61 14.84
C HIS A 453 18.02 -14.67 15.62
N LEU A 454 19.08 -14.86 15.03
CA LEU A 454 20.42 -15.13 15.54
C LEU A 454 20.95 -14.16 16.62
N GLU A 455 20.60 -12.89 16.58
CA GLU A 455 21.24 -11.88 17.45
C GLU A 455 20.33 -11.26 18.52
N SER A 456 19.03 -11.31 18.39
CA SER A 456 18.11 -10.90 19.45
C SER A 456 17.09 -12.01 19.70
N SER A 457 17.32 -12.79 20.69
CA SER A 457 16.58 -13.93 21.24
C SER A 457 15.06 -13.76 21.43
N SER A 458 14.34 -13.18 20.47
CA SER A 458 12.88 -13.07 20.54
C SER A 458 12.19 -14.41 20.42
N TYR A 459 12.77 -15.34 19.63
CA TYR A 459 12.25 -16.70 19.43
C TYR A 459 13.42 -17.70 19.43
N PRO A 460 13.96 -18.06 20.60
CA PRO A 460 15.19 -18.83 20.72
C PRO A 460 15.03 -20.27 20.25
N HIS A 461 15.94 -20.74 19.41
CA HIS A 461 16.01 -22.10 18.87
C HIS A 461 17.42 -22.40 18.35
N ASP A 462 17.69 -23.65 17.99
CA ASP A 462 18.91 -24.05 17.31
C ASP A 462 18.70 -24.03 15.79
N LEU A 463 19.44 -23.16 15.11
CA LEU A 463 19.36 -23.02 13.66
C LEU A 463 20.16 -24.06 12.89
N ASP A 464 21.23 -24.57 13.48
CA ASP A 464 22.08 -25.57 12.80
C ASP A 464 21.35 -26.90 12.58
N THR A 465 20.31 -27.14 13.39
CA THR A 465 19.45 -28.31 13.29
C THR A 465 18.10 -28.08 12.62
N ALA A 466 17.80 -26.84 12.24
CA ALA A 466 16.51 -26.45 11.65
C ALA A 466 16.19 -27.22 10.36
N ILE A 467 14.95 -27.70 10.26
CA ILE A 467 14.44 -28.42 9.09
C ILE A 467 13.45 -27.47 8.38
N ASN A 468 13.83 -26.92 7.22
CA ASN A 468 12.87 -26.26 6.36
C ASN A 468 12.05 -27.34 5.63
N THR A 469 10.73 -27.28 5.78
CA THR A 469 9.85 -28.25 5.13
C THR A 469 9.49 -27.84 3.71
N TYR A 470 9.76 -26.58 3.30
CA TYR A 470 9.34 -25.98 2.03
C TYR A 470 7.81 -26.08 1.81
N GLN A 471 7.05 -26.18 2.88
CA GLN A 471 5.60 -26.24 2.85
C GLN A 471 5.00 -24.98 3.46
N TYR A 472 4.03 -24.39 2.79
CA TYR A 472 3.33 -23.21 3.27
C TYR A 472 2.19 -23.60 4.21
N ILE A 473 2.02 -22.84 5.30
CA ILE A 473 0.92 -23.07 6.25
C ILE A 473 -0.45 -23.08 5.55
N ARG A 474 -0.69 -22.13 4.64
CA ARG A 474 -1.95 -22.03 3.90
C ARG A 474 -2.27 -23.29 3.10
N GLU A 475 -1.29 -23.91 2.45
CA GLU A 475 -1.46 -25.16 1.69
C GLU A 475 -1.76 -26.35 2.61
N GLN A 476 -1.19 -26.40 3.81
CA GLN A 476 -1.51 -27.42 4.79
C GLN A 476 -2.95 -27.27 5.30
N LEU A 477 -3.40 -26.06 5.58
CA LEU A 477 -4.78 -25.78 5.98
C LEU A 477 -5.78 -26.12 4.85
N LYS A 478 -5.47 -25.79 3.60
CA LYS A 478 -6.25 -26.21 2.43
C LYS A 478 -6.38 -27.73 2.36
N THR A 479 -5.24 -28.42 2.48
CA THR A 479 -5.20 -29.90 2.45
C THR A 479 -6.06 -30.50 3.55
N ARG A 480 -6.02 -29.91 4.75
CA ARG A 480 -6.84 -30.34 5.89
C ARG A 480 -8.33 -30.15 5.60
N TRP A 481 -8.73 -28.99 5.07
CA TRP A 481 -10.12 -28.72 4.69
C TRP A 481 -10.63 -29.68 3.64
N LEU A 482 -9.87 -29.91 2.58
CA LEU A 482 -10.21 -30.89 1.53
C LEU A 482 -10.35 -32.32 2.08
N SER A 483 -9.57 -32.69 3.10
CA SER A 483 -9.61 -34.05 3.68
C SER A 483 -10.77 -34.25 4.65
N GLU A 484 -11.15 -33.23 5.42
CA GLU A 484 -12.21 -33.31 6.44
C GLU A 484 -13.57 -32.86 5.91
N GLY A 485 -13.58 -32.04 4.86
CA GLY A 485 -14.78 -31.47 4.23
C GLY A 485 -15.41 -30.36 5.05
N THR A 486 -15.51 -30.49 6.36
CA THR A 486 -16.13 -29.50 7.26
C THR A 486 -15.27 -29.25 8.48
N ILE A 487 -15.02 -27.96 8.79
CA ILE A 487 -14.33 -27.53 10.02
C ILE A 487 -15.34 -26.88 10.97
N ARG A 488 -15.22 -27.23 12.27
CA ARG A 488 -16.08 -26.72 13.34
C ARG A 488 -15.33 -25.78 14.25
N ALA A 489 -15.93 -24.61 14.50
CA ALA A 489 -15.38 -23.62 15.40
C ALA A 489 -15.22 -24.15 16.85
N SER A 490 -16.13 -25.05 17.27
CA SER A 490 -16.11 -25.68 18.59
C SER A 490 -14.85 -26.53 18.87
N ASP A 491 -14.17 -27.02 17.83
CA ASP A 491 -12.98 -27.85 17.96
C ASP A 491 -11.72 -27.02 18.27
N TYR A 492 -11.82 -25.69 18.16
CA TYR A 492 -10.71 -24.73 18.27
C TYR A 492 -10.97 -23.60 19.29
N ASN A 493 -11.79 -23.83 20.32
CA ASN A 493 -12.08 -22.86 21.39
C ASN A 493 -11.04 -22.87 22.51
#